data_c426c87be7eba4835b908b5c3d826a5d
#
_entry.id   c426c87be7eba4835b908b5c3d826a5d
#
_cell.length_a   1.000
_cell.length_b   1.000
_cell.length_c   1.000
_cell.angle_alpha   90.00
_cell.angle_beta   90.00
_cell.angle_gamma   90.00
#
_symmetry.space_group_name_H-M   'P 1'
#
loop_
_entity.id
_entity.type
_entity.pdbx_description
1 polymer ?
#
loop_
_entity_poly.entity_id
_entity_poly.type
_entity_poly.pdbx_seq_one_letter_code
_entity_poly.pdbx_strand_id
1 'polypeptide(L)'
;MRQIPVDTSAASVMVAQPPQPKVRDRRTGEIATDAETGATMMTVDVMFAANGEVEILSVAVPEPGISGELVMGTPVAITGLVARPWENEFNGQRRHGISFRAVAVTSLAAGTAKAA
;
A
#
# COMPACT_ATOMS: atom_id res chain seq x y z
N MET A 1 6.65 -3.86 17.41
CA MET A 1 5.97 -4.52 16.30
C MET A 1 6.94 -4.78 15.16
N ARG A 2 6.86 -5.98 14.59
CA ARG A 2 7.83 -6.42 13.61
C ARG A 2 7.48 -5.93 12.21
N GLN A 3 8.49 -5.48 11.47
CA GLN A 3 8.34 -5.12 10.08
C GLN A 3 9.28 -5.98 9.26
N ILE A 4 8.74 -6.62 8.24
CA ILE A 4 9.52 -7.54 7.41
C ILE A 4 9.65 -6.92 6.03
N PRO A 5 10.87 -6.59 5.59
CA PRO A 5 11.05 -6.04 4.25
C PRO A 5 10.64 -7.06 3.19
N VAL A 6 10.01 -6.57 2.14
CA VAL A 6 9.56 -7.41 1.03
C VAL A 6 10.38 -7.05 -0.21
N ASP A 7 10.97 -8.06 -0.83
CA ASP A 7 11.72 -7.88 -2.07
C ASP A 7 10.75 -7.88 -3.24
N THR A 8 10.68 -6.78 -3.96
CA THR A 8 9.79 -6.63 -5.10
C THR A 8 10.50 -6.75 -6.43
N SER A 9 11.81 -7.07 -6.43
CA SER A 9 12.62 -7.04 -7.64
C SER A 9 12.15 -8.02 -8.71
N ALA A 10 11.57 -9.15 -8.31
CA ALA A 10 11.09 -10.15 -9.25
C ALA A 10 9.58 -10.08 -9.47
N ALA A 11 8.94 -9.05 -8.97
CA ALA A 11 7.49 -8.91 -9.04
C ALA A 11 7.07 -7.90 -10.09
N SER A 12 5.91 -8.14 -10.69
CA SER A 12 5.23 -7.15 -11.51
C SER A 12 4.08 -6.61 -10.67
N VAL A 13 4.00 -5.29 -10.55
CA VAL A 13 3.01 -4.66 -9.70
C VAL A 13 2.23 -3.62 -10.50
N MET A 14 0.91 -3.66 -10.38
CA MET A 14 0.07 -2.66 -11.02
C MET A 14 -1.09 -2.30 -10.10
N VAL A 15 -1.66 -1.12 -10.32
CA VAL A 15 -2.75 -0.62 -9.48
C VAL A 15 -4.01 -1.43 -9.73
N ALA A 16 -4.62 -1.93 -8.67
CA ALA A 16 -5.92 -2.58 -8.73
C ALA A 16 -7.04 -1.60 -8.36
N GLN A 17 -6.77 -0.72 -7.40
CA GLN A 17 -7.69 0.35 -7.01
C GLN A 17 -6.90 1.62 -6.77
N PRO A 18 -7.39 2.77 -7.26
CA PRO A 18 -6.68 4.03 -7.06
C PRO A 18 -6.50 4.38 -5.57
N PRO A 19 -5.56 5.27 -5.27
CA PRO A 19 -5.34 5.67 -3.88
C PRO A 19 -6.58 6.28 -3.26
N GLN A 20 -6.83 5.93 -2.00
CA GLN A 20 -7.92 6.49 -1.21
C GLN A 20 -7.40 6.78 0.19
N PRO A 21 -7.93 7.80 0.86
CA PRO A 21 -7.53 8.05 2.25
C PRO A 21 -7.81 6.83 3.12
N LYS A 22 -6.85 6.48 3.96
CA LYS A 22 -6.98 5.34 4.83
C LYS A 22 -7.82 5.72 6.05
N VAL A 23 -8.95 5.06 6.23
CA VAL A 23 -9.84 5.32 7.36
C VAL A 23 -9.28 4.63 8.60
N ARG A 24 -9.02 5.41 9.63
CA ARG A 24 -8.54 4.91 10.90
C ARG A 24 -9.68 4.43 11.79
N ASP A 25 -10.78 5.14 11.80
CA ASP A 25 -11.95 4.80 12.59
C ASP A 25 -13.19 4.88 11.71
N ARG A 26 -13.80 3.74 11.46
CA ARG A 26 -14.96 3.67 10.57
C ARG A 26 -16.19 4.38 11.14
N ARG A 27 -16.29 4.45 12.45
CA ARG A 27 -17.44 5.08 13.07
C ARG A 27 -17.43 6.59 12.89
N THR A 28 -16.26 7.20 12.97
CA THR A 28 -16.13 8.65 12.88
C THR A 28 -15.67 9.12 11.52
N GLY A 29 -15.17 8.22 10.68
CA GLY A 29 -14.58 8.59 9.41
C GLY A 29 -13.21 9.22 9.52
N GLU A 30 -12.60 9.11 10.70
CA GLU A 30 -11.30 9.71 10.93
C GLU A 30 -10.25 9.08 10.03
N ILE A 31 -9.42 9.92 9.38
CA ILE A 31 -8.39 9.47 8.45
C ILE A 31 -7.08 9.26 9.20
N ALA A 32 -6.39 8.17 8.87
CA ALA A 32 -5.11 7.87 9.50
C ALA A 32 -4.03 8.84 9.02
N THR A 33 -3.10 9.18 9.91
CA THR A 33 -1.96 10.01 9.57
C THR A 33 -0.68 9.32 10.00
N ASP A 34 0.42 9.68 9.33
CA ASP A 34 1.73 9.17 9.67
C ASP A 34 2.17 9.79 11.01
N ALA A 35 2.55 8.94 11.96
CA ALA A 35 2.92 9.40 13.29
C ALA A 35 4.16 10.30 13.27
N GLU A 36 5.04 10.12 12.29
CA GLU A 36 6.29 10.89 12.25
C GLU A 36 6.13 12.22 11.53
N THR A 37 5.36 12.25 10.44
CA THR A 37 5.28 13.43 9.58
C THR A 37 3.94 14.13 9.64
N GLY A 38 2.91 13.46 10.14
CA GLY A 38 1.56 14.00 10.12
C GLY A 38 0.88 13.91 8.76
N ALA A 39 1.54 13.33 7.78
CA ALA A 39 0.98 13.22 6.44
C ALA A 39 -0.23 12.29 6.44
N THR A 40 -1.19 12.60 5.57
CA THR A 40 -2.35 11.71 5.37
C THR A 40 -1.87 10.37 4.83
N MET A 41 -2.35 9.29 5.44
CA MET A 41 -2.06 7.96 4.94
C MET A 41 -3.08 7.59 3.89
N MET A 42 -2.59 7.04 2.78
CA MET A 42 -3.43 6.58 1.68
C MET A 42 -3.35 5.06 1.61
N THR A 43 -4.39 4.45 1.08
CA THR A 43 -4.38 3.03 0.78
C THR A 43 -4.46 2.86 -0.73
N VAL A 44 -3.51 2.11 -1.28
CA VAL A 44 -3.51 1.77 -2.70
C VAL A 44 -3.60 0.26 -2.78
N ASP A 45 -4.60 -0.24 -3.49
CA ASP A 45 -4.68 -1.68 -3.73
C ASP A 45 -3.90 -1.98 -4.99
N VAL A 46 -2.97 -2.93 -4.89
CA VAL A 46 -2.12 -3.30 -6.04
C VAL A 46 -2.23 -4.79 -6.31
N MET A 47 -2.09 -5.13 -7.57
CA MET A 47 -1.96 -6.52 -7.99
C MET A 47 -0.47 -6.84 -8.01
N PHE A 48 -0.09 -7.80 -7.19
CA PHE A 48 1.30 -8.19 -7.01
C PHE A 48 1.47 -9.58 -7.62
N ALA A 49 2.25 -9.65 -8.70
CA ALA A 49 2.45 -10.91 -9.43
C ALA A 49 3.90 -11.33 -9.36
N ALA A 50 4.15 -12.51 -8.82
CA ALA A 50 5.49 -13.06 -8.71
C ALA A 50 5.42 -14.58 -8.66
N ASN A 51 6.38 -15.24 -9.24
CA ASN A 51 6.51 -16.70 -9.19
C ASN A 51 5.25 -17.44 -9.64
N GLY A 52 4.57 -16.90 -10.65
CA GLY A 52 3.37 -17.52 -11.19
C GLY A 52 2.13 -17.33 -10.33
N GLU A 53 2.21 -16.55 -9.28
CA GLU A 53 1.07 -16.28 -8.40
C GLU A 53 0.72 -14.81 -8.42
N VAL A 54 -0.55 -14.52 -8.25
CA VAL A 54 -1.06 -13.15 -8.23
C VAL A 54 -1.86 -12.93 -6.96
N GLU A 55 -1.59 -11.83 -6.27
CA GLU A 55 -2.33 -11.46 -5.08
C GLU A 55 -2.67 -9.98 -5.12
N ILE A 56 -3.75 -9.61 -4.44
CA ILE A 56 -4.11 -8.21 -4.27
C ILE A 56 -3.67 -7.79 -2.88
N LEU A 57 -2.84 -6.75 -2.82
CA LEU A 57 -2.35 -6.23 -1.55
C LEU A 57 -2.88 -4.82 -1.35
N SER A 58 -3.37 -4.53 -0.15
CA SER A 58 -3.71 -3.17 0.24
C SER A 58 -2.50 -2.56 0.92
N VAL A 59 -1.91 -1.55 0.30
CA VAL A 59 -0.66 -0.96 0.77
C VAL A 59 -0.94 0.42 1.32
N ALA A 60 -0.53 0.65 2.57
CA ALA A 60 -0.62 1.97 3.17
C ALA A 60 0.63 2.77 2.81
N VAL A 61 0.42 4.00 2.33
CA VAL A 61 1.51 4.85 1.88
C VAL A 61 1.20 6.29 2.26
N PRO A 62 2.19 7.06 2.78
CA PRO A 62 1.95 8.48 3.00
C PRO A 62 1.68 9.20 1.69
N GLU A 63 0.74 10.13 1.71
CA GLU A 63 0.34 10.83 0.49
C GLU A 63 1.51 11.39 -0.31
N PRO A 64 2.51 12.03 0.32
CA PRO A 64 3.65 12.56 -0.45
C PRO A 64 4.48 11.49 -1.15
N GLY A 65 4.32 10.22 -0.77
CA GLY A 65 5.03 9.11 -1.42
C GLY A 65 4.36 8.62 -2.69
N ILE A 66 3.22 9.17 -3.04
CA ILE A 66 2.52 8.79 -4.27
C ILE A 66 2.96 9.72 -5.39
N SER A 67 3.50 9.15 -6.46
CA SER A 67 3.97 9.92 -7.61
C SER A 67 3.31 9.43 -8.88
N GLY A 68 2.81 10.38 -9.66
CA GLY A 68 2.15 10.08 -10.91
C GLY A 68 0.69 9.78 -10.74
N GLU A 69 0.03 9.51 -11.84
CA GLU A 69 -1.39 9.23 -11.85
C GLU A 69 -1.60 7.72 -11.71
N LEU A 70 -2.21 7.33 -10.62
CA LEU A 70 -2.40 5.91 -10.30
C LEU A 70 -3.86 5.53 -10.55
N VAL A 71 -4.12 5.09 -11.77
CA VAL A 71 -5.44 4.56 -12.15
C VAL A 71 -5.35 3.06 -12.27
N MET A 72 -6.49 2.39 -12.29
CA MET A 72 -6.53 0.93 -12.41
C MET A 72 -5.71 0.47 -13.61
N GLY A 73 -4.85 -0.49 -13.39
CA GLY A 73 -4.00 -1.06 -14.44
C GLY A 73 -2.65 -0.38 -14.62
N THR A 74 -2.40 0.74 -13.93
CA THR A 74 -1.12 1.44 -14.07
C THR A 74 0.01 0.62 -13.45
N PRO A 75 1.08 0.31 -14.19
CA PRO A 75 2.25 -0.34 -13.59
C PRO A 75 2.94 0.61 -12.63
N VAL A 76 3.39 0.09 -11.50
CA VAL A 76 4.00 0.91 -10.46
C VAL A 76 5.26 0.27 -9.91
N ALA A 77 6.13 1.11 -9.36
CA ALA A 77 7.25 0.68 -8.54
C ALA A 77 6.92 1.02 -7.09
N ILE A 78 7.13 0.06 -6.19
CA ILE A 78 6.91 0.26 -4.77
C ILE A 78 8.25 0.34 -4.09
N THR A 79 8.46 1.39 -3.31
CA THR A 79 9.70 1.61 -2.58
C THR A 79 9.47 1.34 -1.10
N GLY A 80 10.36 0.56 -0.50
CA GLY A 80 10.32 0.32 0.94
C GLY A 80 9.10 -0.44 1.41
N LEU A 81 8.66 -1.42 0.63
CA LEU A 81 7.52 -2.24 1.02
C LEU A 81 7.88 -3.12 2.21
N VAL A 82 7.07 -3.06 3.26
CA VAL A 82 7.24 -3.92 4.42
C VAL A 82 5.93 -4.61 4.73
N ALA A 83 6.03 -5.81 5.25
CA ALA A 83 4.90 -6.58 5.76
C ALA A 83 4.92 -6.50 7.27
N ARG A 84 3.77 -6.25 7.86
CA ARG A 84 3.62 -6.13 9.32
C ARG A 84 2.60 -7.15 9.80
N PRO A 85 3.05 -8.29 10.33
CA PRO A 85 2.13 -9.26 10.90
C PRO A 85 1.43 -8.65 12.11
N TRP A 86 0.15 -8.92 12.26
CA TRP A 86 -0.60 -8.43 13.40
C TRP A 86 -1.46 -9.55 13.94
N GLU A 87 -1.77 -9.44 15.22
CA GLU A 87 -2.61 -10.39 15.92
C GLU A 87 -3.52 -9.61 16.84
N ASN A 88 -4.78 -10.01 16.87
CA ASN A 88 -5.78 -9.32 17.64
C ASN A 88 -6.73 -10.35 18.26
N GLU A 89 -7.17 -10.08 19.49
CA GLU A 89 -8.12 -10.94 20.18
C GLU A 89 -9.37 -10.16 20.51
N PHE A 90 -10.52 -10.70 20.12
CA PHE A 90 -11.79 -10.04 20.34
C PHE A 90 -12.84 -11.09 20.66
N ASN A 91 -13.52 -10.94 21.79
CA ASN A 91 -14.54 -11.88 22.25
C ASN A 91 -14.05 -13.32 22.28
N GLY A 92 -12.81 -13.51 22.75
CA GLY A 92 -12.23 -14.85 22.86
C GLY A 92 -11.76 -15.44 21.54
N GLN A 93 -11.91 -14.70 20.46
CA GLN A 93 -11.43 -15.14 19.14
C GLN A 93 -10.14 -14.43 18.81
N ARG A 94 -9.15 -15.22 18.36
CA ARG A 94 -7.87 -14.68 17.95
C ARG A 94 -7.88 -14.50 16.44
N ARG A 95 -7.57 -13.28 16.01
CA ARG A 95 -7.44 -12.99 14.59
C ARG A 95 -6.02 -12.55 14.31
N HIS A 96 -5.55 -12.90 13.13
CA HIS A 96 -4.23 -12.49 12.70
C HIS A 96 -4.28 -12.18 11.22
N GLY A 97 -3.30 -11.40 10.78
CA GLY A 97 -3.20 -11.04 9.38
C GLY A 97 -1.89 -10.34 9.12
N ILE A 98 -1.76 -9.83 7.91
CA ILE A 98 -0.58 -9.10 7.50
C ILE A 98 -1.05 -7.80 6.86
N SER A 99 -0.51 -6.69 7.36
CA SER A 99 -0.72 -5.41 6.71
C SER A 99 0.54 -5.02 5.97
N PHE A 100 0.38 -4.20 4.94
CA PHE A 100 1.51 -3.78 4.10
C PHE A 100 1.63 -2.27 4.15
N ARG A 101 2.86 -1.79 4.15
CA ARG A 101 3.15 -0.37 4.14
C ARG A 101 4.35 -0.13 3.22
N ALA A 102 4.34 1.00 2.53
CA ALA A 102 5.44 1.40 1.67
C ALA A 102 5.80 2.85 1.89
N VAL A 103 7.01 3.21 1.53
CA VAL A 103 7.46 4.60 1.58
C VAL A 103 6.92 5.36 0.38
N ALA A 104 6.88 4.71 -0.78
CA ALA A 104 6.45 5.38 -2.01
C ALA A 104 5.86 4.38 -2.99
N VAL A 105 4.92 4.86 -3.80
CA VAL A 105 4.38 4.13 -4.95
C VAL A 105 4.43 5.08 -6.13
N THR A 106 5.18 4.70 -7.15
CA THR A 106 5.47 5.58 -8.29
C THR A 106 4.97 4.94 -9.57
N SER A 107 4.23 5.73 -10.36
CA SER A 107 3.75 5.27 -11.65
C SER A 107 4.91 5.01 -12.60
N LEU A 108 4.85 3.89 -13.31
CA LEU A 108 5.81 3.57 -14.37
C LEU A 108 5.20 3.78 -15.75
N ALA A 109 4.00 4.35 -15.82
CA ALA A 109 3.33 4.56 -17.10
C ALA A 109 4.09 5.58 -17.93
N ALA A 110 4.21 5.30 -19.22
CA ALA A 110 4.98 6.14 -20.13
C ALA A 110 4.41 7.56 -20.20
N GLY A 111 3.09 7.70 -20.14
CA GLY A 111 2.47 9.00 -20.15
C GLY A 111 2.87 9.85 -18.97
N THR A 112 2.97 9.22 -17.79
CA THR A 112 3.40 9.92 -16.59
C THR A 112 4.85 10.37 -16.71
N ALA A 113 5.70 9.51 -17.22
CA ALA A 113 7.09 9.84 -17.42
C ALA A 113 7.26 11.05 -18.35
N LYS A 114 6.40 11.13 -19.35
CA LYS A 114 6.46 12.26 -20.29
C LYS A 114 5.95 13.55 -19.67
N ALA A 115 5.01 13.43 -18.76
CA ALA A 115 4.47 14.61 -18.10
C ALA A 115 5.48 15.29 -17.19
N ALA A 116 6.51 14.60 -16.84
CA ALA A 116 7.55 15.16 -16.01
C ALA A 116 8.38 16.21 -16.75
#